data_2b56b7540020a541556f90b6d67026f9
#
_entry.id   2b56b7540020a541556f90b6d67026f9
#
_cell.length_a   1.000
_cell.length_b   1.000
_cell.length_c   1.000
_cell.angle_alpha   90.00
_cell.angle_beta   90.00
_cell.angle_gamma   90.00
#
_symmetry.space_group_name_H-M   'P 1'
#
loop_
_entity.id
_entity.type
_entity.pdbx_description
1 polymer ?
#
loop_
_entity_poly.entity_id
_entity_poly.type
_entity_poly.pdbx_seq_one_letter_code
_entity_poly.pdbx_strand_id
1 'polypeptide(L)'
;LHRYNALAFWDFAAAAPYVALDMNPSADKILAKDAMFFSTHKFIGGPGTPGILVVKKTIITNQKPSLIGGGTVSFVTPEDHTFLPVGVRREEGGTPGIVESIRAGLVFQLKQAVGENVIEAREHELVQQIDKHWHNHPNIERLGHADAARLSITAFRINTKFGYLHHGFITAVLNDVFGIQVRGGCSCAGPYGHQLLGIDTRESERIQEALKKGEKLVKPGWVRFNLNYFLDDDEAMFILQAIDFVAKHGIKLLPYYAYDQTADLWRFQGQSNTPKPLADLLWQQPSTAEHNASSTEDRRTYLTQAEAIVQSCLAGKYTPQPQPFNKEFNDIKRFVLAEDIV
;
A
#
# COMPACT_ATOMS: atom_id res chain seq x y z
N LEU A 1 10.32 -23.84 -12.22
CA LEU A 1 9.20 -24.69 -11.77
C LEU A 1 8.94 -25.83 -12.76
N HIS A 2 8.65 -25.59 -14.03
CA HIS A 2 8.29 -26.63 -15.03
C HIS A 2 9.39 -27.69 -15.23
N ARG A 3 10.67 -27.34 -15.08
CA ARG A 3 11.79 -28.32 -15.10
C ARG A 3 11.68 -29.39 -14.01
N TYR A 4 10.89 -29.11 -12.97
CA TYR A 4 10.65 -30.00 -11.83
C TYR A 4 9.20 -30.49 -11.79
N ASN A 5 8.49 -30.43 -12.91
CA ASN A 5 7.05 -30.77 -13.01
C ASN A 5 6.13 -30.02 -12.03
N ALA A 6 6.55 -28.82 -11.60
CA ALA A 6 5.76 -27.97 -10.73
C ALA A 6 5.02 -26.90 -11.54
N LEU A 7 3.80 -26.57 -11.14
CA LEU A 7 2.99 -25.54 -11.76
C LEU A 7 3.53 -24.14 -11.44
N ALA A 8 3.41 -23.20 -12.38
CA ALA A 8 3.85 -21.83 -12.26
C ALA A 8 2.64 -20.87 -12.09
N PHE A 9 2.37 -20.49 -10.84
CA PHE A 9 1.33 -19.50 -10.50
C PHE A 9 1.98 -18.16 -10.18
N TRP A 10 1.45 -17.09 -10.77
CA TRP A 10 2.02 -15.76 -10.70
C TRP A 10 1.08 -14.78 -10.04
N ASP A 11 1.55 -14.14 -8.97
CA ASP A 11 0.84 -13.05 -8.31
C ASP A 11 1.24 -11.71 -8.95
N PHE A 12 0.29 -11.14 -9.69
CA PHE A 12 0.38 -9.80 -10.26
C PHE A 12 -0.46 -8.76 -9.50
N ALA A 13 -0.88 -9.06 -8.28
CA ALA A 13 -1.80 -8.20 -7.53
C ALA A 13 -1.34 -6.74 -7.43
N ALA A 14 -0.04 -6.49 -7.31
CA ALA A 14 0.51 -5.14 -7.28
C ALA A 14 1.03 -4.66 -8.64
N ALA A 15 1.52 -5.58 -9.48
CA ALA A 15 2.21 -5.23 -10.72
C ALA A 15 1.28 -5.07 -11.93
N ALA A 16 0.11 -5.71 -11.93
CA ALA A 16 -0.79 -5.74 -13.09
C ALA A 16 -1.14 -4.36 -13.70
N PRO A 17 -1.29 -3.27 -12.94
CA PRO A 17 -1.53 -1.94 -13.52
C PRO A 17 -0.37 -1.44 -14.40
N TYR A 18 0.84 -1.93 -14.18
CA TYR A 18 2.09 -1.31 -14.67
C TYR A 18 2.83 -2.15 -15.72
N VAL A 19 2.62 -3.47 -15.75
CA VAL A 19 3.36 -4.40 -16.61
C VAL A 19 2.46 -5.11 -17.61
N ALA A 20 3.05 -5.60 -18.70
CA ALA A 20 2.36 -6.47 -19.65
C ALA A 20 1.95 -7.79 -18.97
N LEU A 21 0.73 -8.25 -19.27
CA LEU A 21 0.17 -9.49 -18.75
C LEU A 21 0.04 -10.50 -19.88
N ASP A 22 0.91 -11.51 -19.89
CA ASP A 22 0.90 -12.58 -20.88
C ASP A 22 1.07 -13.94 -20.21
N MET A 23 0.17 -14.87 -20.51
CA MET A 23 0.23 -16.26 -20.07
C MET A 23 1.34 -17.05 -20.79
N ASN A 24 1.70 -16.64 -22.01
CA ASN A 24 2.65 -17.34 -22.88
C ASN A 24 3.70 -16.37 -23.43
N PRO A 25 4.57 -15.79 -22.59
CA PRO A 25 5.49 -14.72 -22.99
C PRO A 25 6.55 -15.13 -24.01
N SER A 26 6.62 -16.42 -24.36
CA SER A 26 7.56 -17.00 -25.31
C SER A 26 6.94 -18.22 -25.99
N ALA A 27 7.48 -18.58 -27.15
CA ALA A 27 7.20 -19.86 -27.81
C ALA A 27 7.71 -21.06 -26.99
N ASP A 28 8.67 -20.87 -26.11
CA ASP A 28 9.12 -21.89 -25.19
C ASP A 28 8.09 -22.12 -24.08
N LYS A 29 7.43 -23.27 -24.14
CA LYS A 29 6.37 -23.65 -23.17
C LYS A 29 6.86 -23.73 -21.73
N ILE A 30 8.17 -23.86 -21.50
CA ILE A 30 8.74 -23.89 -20.14
C ILE A 30 8.59 -22.53 -19.44
N LEU A 31 8.46 -21.44 -20.20
CA LEU A 31 8.27 -20.08 -19.70
C LEU A 31 6.78 -19.69 -19.56
N ALA A 32 5.86 -20.55 -20.00
CA ALA A 32 4.44 -20.28 -19.88
C ALA A 32 4.01 -20.23 -18.40
N LYS A 33 2.99 -19.43 -18.13
CA LYS A 33 2.34 -19.39 -16.81
C LYS A 33 1.15 -20.36 -16.82
N ASP A 34 0.94 -21.08 -15.71
CA ASP A 34 -0.22 -21.97 -15.58
C ASP A 34 -1.43 -21.23 -15.00
N ALA A 35 -1.17 -20.27 -14.13
CA ALA A 35 -2.15 -19.33 -13.66
C ALA A 35 -1.52 -17.98 -13.36
N MET A 36 -2.31 -16.92 -13.45
CA MET A 36 -1.99 -15.61 -12.89
C MET A 36 -3.25 -15.01 -12.24
N PHE A 37 -3.04 -14.24 -11.18
CA PHE A 37 -4.10 -13.56 -10.48
C PHE A 37 -3.69 -12.14 -10.13
N PHE A 38 -4.67 -11.24 -10.12
CA PHE A 38 -4.42 -9.82 -9.92
C PHE A 38 -5.66 -9.07 -9.42
N SER A 39 -5.40 -7.88 -8.90
CA SER A 39 -6.39 -7.02 -8.25
C SER A 39 -6.73 -5.84 -9.15
N THR A 40 -7.84 -5.92 -9.88
CA THR A 40 -8.29 -4.83 -10.75
C THR A 40 -8.64 -3.55 -9.99
N HIS A 41 -8.95 -3.65 -8.69
CA HIS A 41 -9.18 -2.48 -7.84
C HIS A 41 -7.93 -1.58 -7.64
N LYS A 42 -6.73 -2.05 -8.03
CA LYS A 42 -5.48 -1.27 -8.01
C LYS A 42 -5.21 -0.50 -9.30
N PHE A 43 -6.00 -0.72 -10.33
CA PHE A 43 -5.94 0.07 -11.56
C PHE A 43 -6.65 1.42 -11.38
N ILE A 44 -6.34 2.39 -12.22
CA ILE A 44 -7.08 3.65 -12.29
C ILE A 44 -8.55 3.35 -12.61
N GLY A 45 -9.46 3.92 -11.81
CA GLY A 45 -10.90 3.66 -11.94
C GLY A 45 -11.36 2.31 -11.38
N GLY A 46 -10.45 1.52 -10.82
CA GLY A 46 -10.70 0.16 -10.36
C GLY A 46 -11.34 -0.06 -8.98
N PRO A 47 -11.38 0.89 -8.02
CA PRO A 47 -11.97 0.63 -6.71
C PRO A 47 -13.36 0.00 -6.80
N GLY A 48 -13.59 -1.08 -6.03
CA GLY A 48 -14.84 -1.85 -6.04
C GLY A 48 -14.94 -2.91 -7.14
N THR A 49 -13.90 -3.13 -7.95
CA THR A 49 -13.88 -4.21 -8.95
C THR A 49 -13.41 -5.54 -8.34
N PRO A 50 -13.83 -6.71 -8.88
CA PRO A 50 -13.44 -8.01 -8.38
C PRO A 50 -11.96 -8.32 -8.69
N GLY A 51 -11.35 -9.23 -7.92
CA GLY A 51 -10.11 -9.88 -8.32
C GLY A 51 -10.31 -10.78 -9.54
N ILE A 52 -9.25 -10.99 -10.31
CA ILE A 52 -9.29 -11.84 -11.51
C ILE A 52 -8.28 -12.96 -11.38
N LEU A 53 -8.72 -14.17 -11.72
CA LEU A 53 -7.89 -15.35 -11.91
C LEU A 53 -7.94 -15.76 -13.38
N VAL A 54 -6.79 -15.80 -14.03
CA VAL A 54 -6.61 -16.40 -15.35
C VAL A 54 -5.85 -17.71 -15.16
N VAL A 55 -6.43 -18.81 -15.62
CA VAL A 55 -5.89 -20.15 -15.35
C VAL A 55 -6.06 -21.05 -16.58
N LYS A 56 -5.05 -21.87 -16.86
CA LYS A 56 -5.16 -22.90 -17.91
C LYS A 56 -6.23 -23.92 -17.53
N LYS A 57 -7.19 -24.14 -18.43
CA LYS A 57 -8.29 -25.06 -18.21
C LYS A 57 -7.83 -26.48 -17.87
N THR A 58 -6.69 -26.89 -18.40
CA THR A 58 -6.11 -28.23 -18.21
C THR A 58 -5.68 -28.55 -16.78
N ILE A 59 -5.46 -27.54 -15.94
CA ILE A 59 -5.07 -27.76 -14.53
C ILE A 59 -6.26 -27.76 -13.58
N ILE A 60 -7.45 -27.44 -14.06
CA ILE A 60 -8.69 -27.52 -13.26
C ILE A 60 -9.20 -28.96 -13.31
N THR A 61 -8.77 -29.77 -12.35
CA THR A 61 -9.06 -31.21 -12.29
C THR A 61 -10.14 -31.56 -11.27
N ASN A 62 -10.55 -30.62 -10.44
CA ASN A 62 -11.59 -30.81 -9.43
C ASN A 62 -12.94 -31.13 -10.09
N GLN A 63 -13.64 -32.14 -9.56
CA GLN A 63 -14.97 -32.54 -10.03
C GLN A 63 -16.06 -31.60 -9.55
N LYS A 64 -15.88 -30.99 -8.39
CA LYS A 64 -16.79 -30.02 -7.79
C LYS A 64 -16.18 -28.62 -7.86
N PRO A 65 -17.00 -27.57 -8.09
CA PRO A 65 -16.50 -26.19 -8.03
C PRO A 65 -16.02 -25.84 -6.62
N SER A 66 -15.11 -24.89 -6.54
CA SER A 66 -14.61 -24.38 -5.24
C SER A 66 -15.71 -23.66 -4.46
N LEU A 67 -16.63 -22.99 -5.16
CA LEU A 67 -17.81 -22.33 -4.60
C LEU A 67 -19.06 -22.95 -5.24
N ILE A 68 -19.84 -23.65 -4.41
CA ILE A 68 -21.10 -24.26 -4.84
C ILE A 68 -22.22 -23.23 -4.70
N GLY A 69 -23.07 -23.08 -5.74
CA GLY A 69 -24.18 -22.14 -5.70
C GLY A 69 -25.01 -22.15 -6.98
N GLY A 70 -26.02 -21.31 -7.05
CA GLY A 70 -26.82 -21.11 -8.25
C GLY A 70 -25.97 -20.79 -9.48
N GLY A 71 -26.29 -21.34 -10.61
CA GLY A 71 -25.55 -21.17 -11.86
C GLY A 71 -24.35 -22.11 -12.06
N THR A 72 -23.94 -22.90 -11.06
CA THR A 72 -22.83 -23.86 -11.16
C THR A 72 -23.27 -25.27 -11.56
N VAL A 73 -24.56 -25.53 -11.52
CA VAL A 73 -25.19 -26.84 -11.81
C VAL A 73 -25.94 -26.80 -13.14
N SER A 74 -25.97 -27.91 -13.84
CA SER A 74 -26.80 -28.13 -15.04
C SER A 74 -28.17 -28.68 -14.67
N PHE A 75 -28.27 -29.47 -13.60
CA PHE A 75 -29.51 -30.09 -13.13
C PHE A 75 -29.44 -30.45 -11.66
N VAL A 76 -30.55 -30.35 -10.96
CA VAL A 76 -30.72 -30.74 -9.55
C VAL A 76 -31.93 -31.62 -9.40
N THR A 77 -31.79 -32.74 -8.69
CA THR A 77 -32.88 -33.63 -8.27
C THR A 77 -33.09 -33.49 -6.75
N PRO A 78 -34.14 -34.11 -6.18
CA PRO A 78 -34.30 -34.12 -4.72
C PRO A 78 -33.15 -34.79 -3.97
N GLU A 79 -32.39 -35.69 -4.61
CA GLU A 79 -31.34 -36.47 -3.96
C GLU A 79 -29.93 -36.17 -4.47
N ASP A 80 -29.80 -35.55 -5.67
CA ASP A 80 -28.49 -35.35 -6.31
C ASP A 80 -28.46 -34.09 -7.20
N HIS A 81 -27.29 -33.78 -7.72
CA HIS A 81 -27.08 -32.66 -8.62
C HIS A 81 -25.92 -32.93 -9.58
N THR A 82 -26.00 -32.33 -10.77
CA THR A 82 -24.96 -32.42 -11.80
C THR A 82 -24.35 -31.02 -12.02
N PHE A 83 -23.05 -30.90 -11.85
CA PHE A 83 -22.34 -29.65 -12.10
C PHE A 83 -22.16 -29.38 -13.60
N LEU A 84 -22.01 -28.12 -13.95
CA LEU A 84 -21.59 -27.69 -15.29
C LEU A 84 -20.21 -28.27 -15.63
N PRO A 85 -19.87 -28.43 -16.92
CA PRO A 85 -18.49 -28.71 -17.33
C PRO A 85 -17.50 -27.66 -16.84
N VAL A 86 -16.22 -28.06 -16.71
CA VAL A 86 -15.13 -27.16 -16.31
C VAL A 86 -15.12 -25.89 -17.16
N GLY A 87 -15.17 -24.75 -16.50
CA GLY A 87 -15.16 -23.43 -17.11
C GLY A 87 -15.55 -22.34 -16.12
N VAL A 88 -15.52 -21.09 -16.56
CA VAL A 88 -15.78 -19.92 -15.72
C VAL A 88 -17.12 -20.05 -14.98
N ARG A 89 -18.21 -20.36 -15.68
CA ARG A 89 -19.54 -20.46 -15.07
C ARG A 89 -19.66 -21.49 -13.96
N ARG A 90 -18.89 -22.59 -14.04
CA ARG A 90 -18.89 -23.61 -12.98
C ARG A 90 -18.22 -23.10 -11.72
N GLU A 91 -17.18 -22.28 -11.83
CA GLU A 91 -16.37 -21.80 -10.70
C GLU A 91 -16.93 -20.51 -10.05
N GLU A 92 -17.96 -19.91 -10.67
CA GLU A 92 -18.60 -18.68 -10.16
C GLU A 92 -20.02 -18.99 -9.65
N GLY A 93 -20.14 -19.35 -8.36
CA GLY A 93 -21.42 -19.62 -7.70
C GLY A 93 -22.17 -18.36 -7.33
N GLY A 94 -23.46 -18.31 -7.64
CA GLY A 94 -24.34 -17.18 -7.36
C GLY A 94 -24.33 -16.11 -8.46
N THR A 95 -24.99 -14.98 -8.19
CA THR A 95 -24.98 -13.83 -9.10
C THR A 95 -23.68 -13.06 -8.94
N PRO A 96 -22.85 -12.91 -9.99
CA PRO A 96 -21.62 -12.13 -9.89
C PRO A 96 -21.93 -10.63 -9.78
N GLY A 97 -20.96 -9.85 -9.32
CA GLY A 97 -21.00 -8.39 -9.38
C GLY A 97 -20.89 -7.92 -10.84
N ILE A 98 -22.05 -7.75 -11.51
CA ILE A 98 -22.11 -7.49 -12.96
C ILE A 98 -21.47 -6.15 -13.30
N VAL A 99 -21.88 -5.08 -12.61
CA VAL A 99 -21.36 -3.72 -12.84
C VAL A 99 -19.87 -3.66 -12.51
N GLU A 100 -19.45 -4.29 -11.43
CA GLU A 100 -18.07 -4.37 -10.98
C GLU A 100 -17.19 -5.12 -12.01
N SER A 101 -17.74 -6.17 -12.63
CA SER A 101 -17.05 -6.92 -13.68
C SER A 101 -16.92 -6.12 -14.98
N ILE A 102 -17.96 -5.35 -15.36
CA ILE A 102 -17.89 -4.41 -16.49
C ILE A 102 -16.81 -3.36 -16.23
N ARG A 103 -16.78 -2.78 -15.02
CA ARG A 103 -15.74 -1.81 -14.63
C ARG A 103 -14.34 -2.43 -14.65
N ALA A 104 -14.20 -3.70 -14.25
CA ALA A 104 -12.93 -4.41 -14.38
C ALA A 104 -12.46 -4.50 -15.84
N GLY A 105 -13.38 -4.72 -16.79
CA GLY A 105 -13.08 -4.65 -18.23
C GLY A 105 -12.63 -3.25 -18.68
N LEU A 106 -13.32 -2.21 -18.21
CA LEU A 106 -13.00 -0.81 -18.58
C LEU A 106 -11.61 -0.38 -18.10
N VAL A 107 -11.14 -0.81 -16.92
CA VAL A 107 -9.80 -0.45 -16.46
C VAL A 107 -8.68 -1.05 -17.31
N PHE A 108 -8.92 -2.23 -17.92
CA PHE A 108 -8.00 -2.78 -18.91
C PHE A 108 -8.01 -2.00 -20.22
N GLN A 109 -9.18 -1.57 -20.68
CA GLN A 109 -9.28 -0.70 -21.86
C GLN A 109 -8.55 0.62 -21.63
N LEU A 110 -8.68 1.22 -20.44
CA LEU A 110 -7.94 2.43 -20.08
C LEU A 110 -6.42 2.18 -20.10
N LYS A 111 -5.94 1.11 -19.45
CA LYS A 111 -4.52 0.74 -19.48
C LYS A 111 -4.02 0.55 -20.92
N GLN A 112 -4.79 -0.14 -21.76
CA GLN A 112 -4.47 -0.37 -23.16
C GLN A 112 -4.44 0.95 -23.96
N ALA A 113 -5.36 1.88 -23.68
CA ALA A 113 -5.40 3.18 -24.34
C ALA A 113 -4.19 4.06 -23.99
N VAL A 114 -3.70 3.98 -22.75
CA VAL A 114 -2.42 4.64 -22.35
C VAL A 114 -1.23 3.97 -23.04
N GLY A 115 -1.22 2.66 -23.13
CA GLY A 115 -0.15 1.87 -23.73
C GLY A 115 0.87 1.35 -22.70
N GLU A 116 1.11 0.05 -22.72
CA GLU A 116 2.01 -0.61 -21.76
C GLU A 116 3.43 -0.07 -21.83
N ASN A 117 3.94 0.19 -23.05
CA ASN A 117 5.29 0.75 -23.24
C ASN A 117 5.44 2.16 -22.65
N VAL A 118 4.37 2.98 -22.72
CA VAL A 118 4.36 4.33 -22.14
C VAL A 118 4.38 4.24 -20.62
N ILE A 119 3.58 3.34 -20.05
CA ILE A 119 3.55 3.11 -18.62
C ILE A 119 4.91 2.63 -18.13
N GLU A 120 5.50 1.64 -18.78
CA GLU A 120 6.80 1.07 -18.40
C GLU A 120 7.94 2.09 -18.48
N ALA A 121 7.98 2.89 -19.55
CA ALA A 121 8.96 3.97 -19.68
C ALA A 121 8.84 4.99 -18.55
N ARG A 122 7.60 5.42 -18.26
CA ARG A 122 7.35 6.38 -17.17
C ARG A 122 7.69 5.81 -15.78
N GLU A 123 7.33 4.58 -15.49
CA GLU A 123 7.71 3.88 -14.26
C GLU A 123 9.24 3.86 -14.09
N HIS A 124 9.98 3.59 -15.16
CA HIS A 124 11.44 3.59 -15.15
C HIS A 124 12.03 4.98 -14.85
N GLU A 125 11.49 6.04 -15.47
CA GLU A 125 11.89 7.43 -15.20
C GLU A 125 11.66 7.79 -13.73
N LEU A 126 10.49 7.46 -13.19
CA LEU A 126 10.16 7.74 -11.79
C LEU A 126 11.07 6.98 -10.81
N VAL A 127 11.42 5.73 -11.12
CA VAL A 127 12.42 4.96 -10.35
C VAL A 127 13.78 5.67 -10.36
N GLN A 128 14.23 6.14 -11.53
CA GLN A 128 15.49 6.88 -11.64
C GLN A 128 15.45 8.21 -10.86
N GLN A 129 14.33 8.92 -10.87
CA GLN A 129 14.16 10.14 -10.06
C GLN A 129 14.29 9.84 -8.56
N ILE A 130 13.62 8.78 -8.06
CA ILE A 130 13.73 8.36 -6.66
C ILE A 130 15.18 7.99 -6.32
N ASP A 131 15.82 7.19 -7.18
CA ASP A 131 17.18 6.71 -6.94
C ASP A 131 18.20 7.86 -6.92
N LYS A 132 18.08 8.80 -7.82
CA LYS A 132 18.92 10.00 -7.88
C LYS A 132 18.67 10.91 -6.68
N HIS A 133 17.40 11.14 -6.31
CA HIS A 133 17.03 12.06 -5.24
C HIS A 133 17.48 11.56 -3.87
N TRP A 134 17.35 10.25 -3.61
CA TRP A 134 17.73 9.65 -2.34
C TRP A 134 19.07 8.91 -2.39
N HIS A 135 19.91 9.20 -3.37
CA HIS A 135 21.26 8.64 -3.39
C HIS A 135 22.02 9.10 -2.14
N ASN A 136 22.40 8.14 -1.29
CA ASN A 136 23.10 8.40 -0.01
C ASN A 136 22.36 9.37 0.94
N HIS A 137 21.02 9.37 0.94
CA HIS A 137 20.27 10.21 1.85
C HIS A 137 20.54 9.80 3.31
N PRO A 138 20.96 10.75 4.22
CA PRO A 138 21.48 10.40 5.54
C PRO A 138 20.42 9.79 6.48
N ASN A 139 19.16 10.10 6.28
CA ASN A 139 18.06 9.72 7.17
C ASN A 139 17.05 8.77 6.54
N ILE A 140 17.09 8.53 5.23
CA ILE A 140 16.16 7.64 4.53
C ILE A 140 16.87 6.35 4.18
N GLU A 141 16.40 5.25 4.76
CA GLU A 141 16.83 3.89 4.43
C GLU A 141 15.80 3.27 3.51
N ARG A 142 16.17 3.02 2.26
CA ARG A 142 15.34 2.27 1.32
C ARG A 142 15.49 0.78 1.59
N LEU A 143 14.38 0.06 1.61
CA LEU A 143 14.36 -1.39 1.83
C LEU A 143 14.34 -2.15 0.49
N GLY A 144 15.01 -3.29 0.47
CA GLY A 144 15.14 -4.15 -0.70
C GLY A 144 16.51 -3.99 -1.38
N HIS A 145 16.70 -4.71 -2.48
CA HIS A 145 17.96 -4.71 -3.23
C HIS A 145 18.05 -3.48 -4.13
N ALA A 146 19.11 -2.70 -4.00
CA ALA A 146 19.25 -1.41 -4.70
C ALA A 146 19.26 -1.56 -6.23
N ASP A 147 19.90 -2.61 -6.76
CA ASP A 147 20.08 -2.83 -8.21
C ASP A 147 18.99 -3.72 -8.84
N ALA A 148 17.98 -4.13 -8.06
CA ALA A 148 16.90 -4.94 -8.61
C ALA A 148 15.98 -4.08 -9.48
N ALA A 149 15.62 -4.58 -10.67
CA ALA A 149 14.57 -3.99 -11.48
C ALA A 149 13.26 -3.98 -10.68
N ARG A 150 12.60 -2.82 -10.58
CA ARG A 150 11.42 -2.60 -9.75
C ARG A 150 10.47 -1.59 -10.37
N LEU A 151 9.25 -1.61 -9.92
CA LEU A 151 8.27 -0.55 -10.16
C LEU A 151 8.59 0.68 -9.28
N SER A 152 7.95 1.80 -9.53
CA SER A 152 8.07 3.02 -8.72
C SER A 152 7.54 2.89 -7.28
N ILE A 153 7.21 1.66 -6.87
CA ILE A 153 6.81 1.32 -5.50
C ILE A 153 8.05 1.23 -4.62
N THR A 154 8.15 2.09 -3.63
CA THR A 154 9.32 2.18 -2.76
C THR A 154 8.93 2.00 -1.30
N ALA A 155 9.64 1.10 -0.61
CA ALA A 155 9.56 0.87 0.81
C ALA A 155 10.76 1.55 1.50
N PHE A 156 10.51 2.29 2.58
CA PHE A 156 11.55 3.02 3.29
C PHE A 156 11.28 3.15 4.78
N ARG A 157 12.33 3.42 5.54
CA ARG A 157 12.29 3.86 6.94
C ARG A 157 13.01 5.19 7.09
N ILE A 158 12.65 5.96 8.11
CA ILE A 158 13.35 7.19 8.46
C ILE A 158 14.15 6.94 9.74
N ASN A 159 15.46 7.04 9.63
CA ASN A 159 16.39 6.93 10.75
C ASN A 159 16.79 8.33 11.24
N THR A 160 16.86 8.51 12.54
CA THR A 160 17.33 9.71 13.21
C THR A 160 18.52 9.38 14.11
N LYS A 161 19.19 10.38 14.67
CA LYS A 161 20.25 10.13 15.66
C LYS A 161 19.77 9.40 16.92
N PHE A 162 18.46 9.32 17.16
CA PHE A 162 17.85 8.64 18.29
C PHE A 162 17.30 7.25 17.93
N GLY A 163 17.23 6.91 16.63
CA GLY A 163 16.66 5.68 16.10
C GLY A 163 15.58 5.94 15.04
N TYR A 164 14.83 4.91 14.68
CA TYR A 164 13.81 5.00 13.63
C TYR A 164 12.54 5.68 14.10
N LEU A 165 11.95 6.52 13.26
CA LEU A 165 10.59 6.99 13.44
C LEU A 165 9.58 5.84 13.17
N HIS A 166 8.53 5.76 13.97
CA HIS A 166 7.48 4.77 13.79
C HIS A 166 6.77 4.98 12.45
N HIS A 167 6.56 3.92 11.67
CA HIS A 167 5.95 4.01 10.33
C HIS A 167 4.57 4.66 10.35
N GLY A 168 3.72 4.37 11.37
CA GLY A 168 2.42 5.01 11.53
C GLY A 168 2.49 6.50 11.81
N PHE A 169 3.52 6.96 12.56
CA PHE A 169 3.78 8.38 12.78
C PHE A 169 4.17 9.09 11.46
N ILE A 170 5.07 8.49 10.69
CA ILE A 170 5.46 9.05 9.37
C ILE A 170 4.24 9.20 8.46
N THR A 171 3.36 8.17 8.40
CA THR A 171 2.14 8.24 7.59
C THR A 171 1.19 9.33 8.06
N ALA A 172 1.05 9.52 9.37
CA ALA A 172 0.21 10.58 9.93
C ALA A 172 0.74 11.97 9.58
N VAL A 173 2.04 12.21 9.73
CA VAL A 173 2.64 13.51 9.40
C VAL A 173 2.51 13.81 7.90
N LEU A 174 2.76 12.84 7.00
CA LEU A 174 2.60 13.03 5.56
C LEU A 174 1.16 13.37 5.18
N ASN A 175 0.18 12.72 5.81
CA ASN A 175 -1.23 13.01 5.61
C ASN A 175 -1.62 14.38 6.15
N ASP A 176 -1.27 14.70 7.39
CA ASP A 176 -1.76 15.88 8.11
C ASP A 176 -1.13 17.18 7.61
N VAL A 177 0.12 17.12 7.18
CA VAL A 177 0.90 18.29 6.77
C VAL A 177 0.88 18.52 5.27
N PHE A 178 0.85 17.44 4.47
CA PHE A 178 1.00 17.50 3.02
C PHE A 178 -0.17 16.91 2.24
N GLY A 179 -1.16 16.27 2.91
CA GLY A 179 -2.25 15.58 2.24
C GLY A 179 -1.80 14.32 1.48
N ILE A 180 -0.60 13.83 1.74
CA ILE A 180 -0.02 12.67 1.04
C ILE A 180 -0.39 11.38 1.78
N GLN A 181 -1.17 10.53 1.12
CA GLN A 181 -1.57 9.24 1.66
C GLN A 181 -0.57 8.15 1.27
N VAL A 182 0.08 7.57 2.27
CA VAL A 182 1.02 6.46 2.12
C VAL A 182 0.61 5.29 3.01
N ARG A 183 1.18 4.12 2.80
CA ARG A 183 0.89 2.94 3.61
C ARG A 183 2.01 2.67 4.60
N GLY A 184 1.68 2.58 5.91
CA GLY A 184 2.56 2.07 6.97
C GLY A 184 2.31 0.59 7.29
N GLY A 185 3.31 -0.10 7.82
CA GLY A 185 3.24 -1.48 8.27
C GLY A 185 3.99 -2.48 7.39
N CYS A 186 3.81 -3.78 7.64
CA CYS A 186 4.56 -4.86 6.97
C CYS A 186 4.04 -5.24 5.56
N SER A 187 3.04 -4.56 5.03
CA SER A 187 2.52 -4.69 3.66
C SER A 187 2.17 -6.12 3.21
N CYS A 188 1.63 -6.97 4.10
CA CYS A 188 1.25 -8.36 3.84
C CYS A 188 2.42 -9.27 3.40
N ALA A 189 3.65 -8.94 3.80
CA ALA A 189 4.88 -9.65 3.44
C ALA A 189 5.58 -10.18 4.70
N GLY A 190 4.87 -10.94 5.56
CA GLY A 190 5.34 -11.38 6.87
C GLY A 190 6.75 -11.98 6.87
N PRO A 191 7.00 -13.14 6.23
CA PRO A 191 8.35 -13.75 6.24
C PRO A 191 9.41 -12.85 5.59
N TYR A 192 9.10 -12.22 4.47
CA TYR A 192 10.00 -11.30 3.79
C TYR A 192 10.24 -10.03 4.63
N GLY A 193 9.21 -9.54 5.31
CA GLY A 193 9.30 -8.41 6.24
C GLY A 193 10.24 -8.70 7.41
N HIS A 194 10.19 -9.91 7.97
CA HIS A 194 11.13 -10.34 9.01
C HIS A 194 12.57 -10.33 8.50
N GLN A 195 12.80 -10.86 7.30
CA GLN A 195 14.11 -10.84 6.65
C GLN A 195 14.61 -9.41 6.41
N LEU A 196 13.77 -8.52 5.84
CA LEU A 196 14.12 -7.13 5.56
C LEU A 196 14.47 -6.35 6.83
N LEU A 197 13.79 -6.64 7.93
CA LEU A 197 13.96 -5.93 9.21
C LEU A 197 14.95 -6.64 10.14
N GLY A 198 15.47 -7.82 9.77
CA GLY A 198 16.35 -8.62 10.60
C GLY A 198 15.68 -9.08 11.89
N ILE A 199 14.40 -9.49 11.82
CA ILE A 199 13.63 -10.01 12.96
C ILE A 199 13.80 -11.52 12.99
N ASP A 200 14.39 -12.04 14.07
CA ASP A 200 14.53 -13.46 14.28
C ASP A 200 13.29 -14.10 14.92
N THR A 201 13.32 -15.41 15.11
CA THR A 201 12.19 -16.17 15.68
C THR A 201 11.88 -15.74 17.11
N ARG A 202 12.91 -15.52 17.94
CA ARG A 202 12.74 -15.12 19.35
C ARG A 202 12.10 -13.74 19.47
N GLU A 203 12.58 -12.79 18.67
CA GLU A 203 11.98 -11.46 18.63
C GLU A 203 10.54 -11.51 18.11
N SER A 204 10.27 -12.34 17.08
CA SER A 204 8.91 -12.54 16.55
C SER A 204 7.94 -13.08 17.60
N GLU A 205 8.37 -14.05 18.43
CA GLU A 205 7.58 -14.58 19.55
C GLU A 205 7.29 -13.49 20.60
N ARG A 206 8.30 -12.67 20.91
CA ARG A 206 8.16 -11.57 21.86
C ARG A 206 7.21 -10.49 21.35
N ILE A 207 7.27 -10.18 20.04
CA ILE A 207 6.31 -9.28 19.39
C ILE A 207 4.88 -9.84 19.48
N GLN A 208 4.68 -11.13 19.23
CA GLN A 208 3.37 -11.78 19.38
C GLN A 208 2.83 -11.69 20.81
N GLU A 209 3.69 -11.85 21.81
CA GLU A 209 3.32 -11.69 23.23
C GLU A 209 2.83 -10.26 23.50
N ALA A 210 3.59 -9.27 23.05
CA ALA A 210 3.25 -7.85 23.22
C ALA A 210 1.89 -7.50 22.55
N LEU A 211 1.68 -8.01 21.34
CA LEU A 211 0.41 -7.81 20.62
C LEU A 211 -0.79 -8.45 21.34
N LYS A 212 -0.61 -9.63 21.95
CA LYS A 212 -1.65 -10.27 22.76
C LYS A 212 -1.97 -9.46 24.02
N LYS A 213 -1.01 -8.70 24.55
CA LYS A 213 -1.20 -7.77 25.67
C LYS A 213 -1.70 -6.38 25.23
N GLY A 214 -1.99 -6.19 23.94
CA GLY A 214 -2.54 -4.94 23.39
C GLY A 214 -1.51 -3.90 22.98
N GLU A 215 -0.19 -4.21 23.09
CA GLU A 215 0.88 -3.29 22.68
C GLU A 215 1.04 -3.30 21.15
N LYS A 216 0.29 -2.46 20.47
CA LYS A 216 0.24 -2.44 19.00
C LYS A 216 1.42 -1.68 18.37
N LEU A 217 2.07 -0.76 19.09
CA LEU A 217 3.21 0.00 18.59
C LEU A 217 4.39 -0.88 18.18
N VAL A 218 4.54 -2.07 18.78
CA VAL A 218 5.63 -3.00 18.45
C VAL A 218 5.46 -3.68 17.08
N LYS A 219 4.33 -3.50 16.39
CA LYS A 219 4.13 -4.08 15.06
C LYS A 219 5.26 -3.63 14.13
N PRO A 220 6.05 -4.57 13.59
CA PRO A 220 7.12 -4.20 12.68
C PRO A 220 6.55 -3.63 11.38
N GLY A 221 7.25 -2.68 10.79
CA GLY A 221 6.78 -2.10 9.54
C GLY A 221 7.73 -1.06 8.97
N TRP A 222 7.35 -0.60 7.81
CA TRP A 222 7.99 0.48 7.06
C TRP A 222 6.93 1.34 6.39
N VAL A 223 7.32 2.43 5.79
CA VAL A 223 6.44 3.23 4.93
C VAL A 223 6.62 2.80 3.48
N ARG A 224 5.52 2.66 2.76
CA ARG A 224 5.51 2.38 1.32
C ARG A 224 4.69 3.44 0.60
N PHE A 225 5.30 4.04 -0.42
CA PHE A 225 4.64 4.90 -1.39
C PHE A 225 4.90 4.40 -2.80
N ASN A 226 4.16 4.93 -3.76
CA ASN A 226 4.48 4.78 -5.16
C ASN A 226 4.21 6.09 -5.89
N LEU A 227 5.06 6.39 -6.87
CA LEU A 227 4.83 7.44 -7.83
C LEU A 227 4.11 6.81 -9.02
N ASN A 228 2.85 7.15 -9.23
CA ASN A 228 2.08 6.61 -10.34
C ASN A 228 2.49 7.26 -11.66
N TYR A 229 2.45 6.52 -12.75
CA TYR A 229 2.83 6.96 -14.09
C TYR A 229 2.07 8.19 -14.61
N PHE A 230 0.93 8.53 -14.02
CA PHE A 230 0.12 9.71 -14.38
C PHE A 230 0.50 10.98 -13.60
N LEU A 231 1.41 10.90 -12.63
CA LEU A 231 1.95 12.07 -11.95
C LEU A 231 2.90 12.82 -12.86
N ASP A 232 2.82 14.14 -12.84
CA ASP A 232 3.85 14.98 -13.48
C ASP A 232 5.15 15.02 -12.63
N ASP A 233 6.22 15.62 -13.19
CA ASP A 233 7.51 15.66 -12.50
C ASP A 233 7.49 16.57 -11.26
N ASP A 234 6.70 17.64 -11.28
CA ASP A 234 6.54 18.56 -10.16
C ASP A 234 5.79 17.88 -9.00
N GLU A 235 4.76 17.08 -9.30
CA GLU A 235 4.03 16.29 -8.32
C GLU A 235 4.91 15.19 -7.71
N ALA A 236 5.64 14.47 -8.54
CA ALA A 236 6.59 13.46 -8.10
C ALA A 236 7.66 14.06 -7.19
N MET A 237 8.23 15.21 -7.58
CA MET A 237 9.23 15.92 -6.79
C MET A 237 8.66 16.44 -5.47
N PHE A 238 7.44 16.98 -5.47
CA PHE A 238 6.77 17.42 -4.23
C PHE A 238 6.62 16.30 -3.22
N ILE A 239 6.22 15.10 -3.68
CA ILE A 239 6.10 13.92 -2.80
C ILE A 239 7.47 13.58 -2.18
N LEU A 240 8.54 13.57 -2.97
CA LEU A 240 9.89 13.31 -2.46
C LEU A 240 10.33 14.37 -1.45
N GLN A 241 10.12 15.65 -1.74
CA GLN A 241 10.44 16.77 -0.83
C GLN A 241 9.64 16.71 0.48
N ALA A 242 8.38 16.30 0.43
CA ALA A 242 7.57 16.12 1.62
C ALA A 242 8.11 14.98 2.51
N ILE A 243 8.58 13.88 1.91
CA ILE A 243 9.22 12.80 2.66
C ILE A 243 10.56 13.25 3.25
N ASP A 244 11.37 14.01 2.49
CA ASP A 244 12.62 14.62 3.01
C ASP A 244 12.35 15.56 4.17
N PHE A 245 11.26 16.34 4.09
CA PHE A 245 10.85 17.20 5.19
C PHE A 245 10.57 16.38 6.46
N VAL A 246 9.83 15.28 6.34
CA VAL A 246 9.57 14.39 7.48
C VAL A 246 10.87 13.74 7.99
N ALA A 247 11.78 13.36 7.11
CA ALA A 247 13.09 12.82 7.48
C ALA A 247 13.93 13.82 8.27
N LYS A 248 13.85 15.11 7.94
CA LYS A 248 14.60 16.20 8.58
C LYS A 248 13.93 16.71 9.86
N HIS A 249 12.61 16.83 9.85
CA HIS A 249 11.86 17.54 10.88
C HIS A 249 10.93 16.67 11.71
N GLY A 250 10.63 15.42 11.27
CA GLY A 250 9.68 14.54 11.95
C GLY A 250 9.99 14.32 13.42
N ILE A 251 11.28 14.20 13.78
CA ILE A 251 11.69 14.05 15.18
C ILE A 251 11.27 15.25 16.05
N LYS A 252 11.20 16.47 15.49
CA LYS A 252 10.74 17.67 16.19
C LYS A 252 9.23 17.72 16.35
N LEU A 253 8.49 17.04 15.47
CA LEU A 253 7.03 16.95 15.52
C LEU A 253 6.55 15.80 16.41
N LEU A 254 7.38 14.78 16.64
CA LEU A 254 7.01 13.57 17.36
C LEU A 254 6.39 13.85 18.75
N PRO A 255 6.88 14.80 19.58
CA PRO A 255 6.26 15.09 20.88
C PRO A 255 4.82 15.60 20.80
N TYR A 256 4.38 16.10 19.65
CA TYR A 256 3.06 16.72 19.47
C TYR A 256 2.04 15.78 18.83
N TYR A 257 2.44 14.53 18.57
CA TYR A 257 1.57 13.46 18.13
C TYR A 257 1.34 12.45 19.26
N ALA A 258 0.08 12.10 19.49
CA ALA A 258 -0.29 11.02 20.39
C ALA A 258 -0.66 9.77 19.61
N TYR A 259 -0.34 8.61 20.17
CA TYR A 259 -0.80 7.34 19.61
C TYR A 259 -2.10 6.89 20.30
N ASP A 260 -3.14 6.73 19.51
CA ASP A 260 -4.42 6.16 19.95
C ASP A 260 -4.36 4.63 19.82
N GLN A 261 -4.18 3.94 20.94
CA GLN A 261 -4.10 2.47 20.99
C GLN A 261 -5.40 1.79 20.51
N THR A 262 -6.55 2.42 20.71
CA THR A 262 -7.84 1.85 20.30
C THR A 262 -7.98 1.88 18.79
N ALA A 263 -7.73 3.04 18.19
CA ALA A 263 -7.83 3.24 16.75
C ALA A 263 -6.60 2.74 15.96
N ASP A 264 -5.48 2.42 16.64
CA ASP A 264 -4.18 2.07 16.02
C ASP A 264 -3.66 3.20 15.09
N LEU A 265 -3.78 4.46 15.55
CA LEU A 265 -3.49 5.65 14.75
C LEU A 265 -2.70 6.69 15.56
N TRP A 266 -1.80 7.38 14.87
CA TRP A 266 -1.17 8.60 15.37
C TRP A 266 -2.01 9.82 15.03
N ARG A 267 -2.16 10.73 15.98
CA ARG A 267 -2.96 11.94 15.83
C ARG A 267 -2.21 13.17 16.29
N PHE A 268 -2.24 14.24 15.50
CA PHE A 268 -1.78 15.54 15.93
C PHE A 268 -2.74 16.14 16.96
N GLN A 269 -2.24 16.60 18.07
CA GLN A 269 -3.07 17.03 19.19
C GLN A 269 -3.76 18.38 18.99
N GLY A 270 -3.33 19.16 18.02
CA GLY A 270 -3.93 20.47 17.69
C GLY A 270 -5.14 20.39 16.75
N GLN A 271 -5.54 19.20 16.28
CA GLN A 271 -6.65 19.04 15.34
C GLN A 271 -7.80 18.24 15.94
N SER A 272 -8.96 18.85 16.00
CA SER A 272 -10.24 18.15 16.21
C SER A 272 -10.74 17.65 14.84
N ASN A 273 -10.28 16.49 14.42
CA ASN A 273 -10.82 15.81 13.24
C ASN A 273 -12.06 15.02 13.63
N THR A 274 -13.18 15.70 13.83
CA THR A 274 -14.48 15.03 13.88
C THR A 274 -14.85 14.67 12.44
N PRO A 275 -14.96 13.38 12.08
CA PRO A 275 -15.41 13.01 10.75
C PRO A 275 -16.76 13.62 10.47
N LYS A 276 -16.94 14.24 9.30
CA LYS A 276 -18.26 14.70 8.89
C LYS A 276 -19.20 13.49 8.78
N PRO A 277 -20.41 13.55 9.32
CA PRO A 277 -21.37 12.47 9.14
C PRO A 277 -21.58 12.17 7.66
N LEU A 278 -21.74 10.90 7.31
CA LEU A 278 -21.97 10.49 5.92
C LEU A 278 -23.22 11.17 5.31
N ALA A 279 -24.24 11.43 6.16
CA ALA A 279 -25.42 12.18 5.75
C ALA A 279 -25.11 13.57 5.21
N ASP A 280 -24.13 14.27 5.78
CA ASP A 280 -23.73 15.62 5.33
C ASP A 280 -23.02 15.56 3.97
N LEU A 281 -22.42 14.43 3.61
CA LEU A 281 -21.77 14.23 2.32
C LEU A 281 -22.77 13.83 1.23
N LEU A 282 -23.82 13.07 1.57
CA LEU A 282 -24.80 12.57 0.60
C LEU A 282 -25.74 13.65 0.07
N TRP A 283 -25.98 14.73 0.83
CA TRP A 283 -26.93 15.79 0.48
C TRP A 283 -26.25 17.11 0.12
N GLN A 284 -24.92 17.17 0.10
CA GLN A 284 -24.23 18.31 -0.49
C GLN A 284 -24.42 18.24 -2.01
N GLN A 285 -24.99 19.29 -2.59
CA GLN A 285 -24.95 19.43 -4.05
C GLN A 285 -23.49 19.35 -4.50
N PRO A 286 -23.20 18.66 -5.63
CA PRO A 286 -21.85 18.65 -6.16
C PRO A 286 -21.37 20.10 -6.20
N SER A 287 -20.32 20.41 -5.48
CA SER A 287 -19.67 21.70 -5.57
C SER A 287 -19.29 21.90 -7.03
N THR A 288 -19.82 22.94 -7.67
CA THR A 288 -19.37 23.37 -8.99
C THR A 288 -17.97 23.99 -8.95
N ALA A 289 -17.32 23.97 -7.76
CA ALA A 289 -15.93 24.34 -7.66
C ALA A 289 -15.14 23.35 -8.52
N GLU A 290 -14.58 23.82 -9.59
CA GLU A 290 -13.56 23.13 -10.34
C GLU A 290 -12.49 22.71 -9.34
N HIS A 291 -12.33 21.40 -9.13
CA HIS A 291 -11.19 20.87 -8.43
C HIS A 291 -9.97 21.06 -9.34
N ASN A 292 -9.44 22.27 -9.35
CA ASN A 292 -8.16 22.53 -10.00
C ASN A 292 -7.11 21.70 -9.27
N ALA A 293 -6.37 20.91 -10.01
CA ALA A 293 -5.18 20.27 -9.48
C ALA A 293 -4.30 21.34 -8.81
N SER A 294 -3.72 21.04 -7.65
CA SER A 294 -2.88 22.02 -6.95
C SER A 294 -1.74 22.45 -7.86
N SER A 295 -1.57 23.78 -8.01
CA SER A 295 -0.51 24.33 -8.83
C SER A 295 0.87 24.09 -8.18
N THR A 296 1.95 24.26 -8.94
CA THR A 296 3.33 24.25 -8.39
C THR A 296 3.50 25.29 -7.28
N GLU A 297 2.83 26.43 -7.36
CA GLU A 297 2.84 27.46 -6.31
C GLU A 297 2.14 27.00 -5.04
N ASP A 298 1.01 26.30 -5.16
CA ASP A 298 0.32 25.72 -4.00
C ASP A 298 1.22 24.70 -3.30
N ARG A 299 1.92 23.85 -4.04
CA ARG A 299 2.86 22.86 -3.51
C ARG A 299 4.02 23.50 -2.74
N ARG A 300 4.59 24.60 -3.24
CA ARG A 300 5.60 25.37 -2.51
C ARG A 300 5.04 25.99 -1.23
N THR A 301 3.81 26.49 -1.28
CA THR A 301 3.11 27.04 -0.11
C THR A 301 2.94 25.99 0.97
N TYR A 302 2.61 24.73 0.65
CA TYR A 302 2.51 23.65 1.62
C TYR A 302 3.84 23.34 2.32
N LEU A 303 4.97 23.35 1.61
CA LEU A 303 6.29 23.19 2.20
C LEU A 303 6.62 24.33 3.17
N THR A 304 6.30 25.57 2.82
CA THR A 304 6.49 26.74 3.70
C THR A 304 5.59 26.68 4.94
N GLN A 305 4.33 26.25 4.76
CA GLN A 305 3.39 26.05 5.88
C GLN A 305 3.88 24.93 6.83
N ALA A 306 4.45 23.87 6.29
CA ALA A 306 5.03 22.79 7.06
C ALA A 306 6.19 23.29 7.97
N GLU A 307 7.07 24.16 7.45
CA GLU A 307 8.11 24.79 8.26
C GLU A 307 7.50 25.65 9.38
N ALA A 308 6.46 26.44 9.09
CA ALA A 308 5.78 27.26 10.08
C ALA A 308 5.12 26.41 11.19
N ILE A 309 4.59 25.22 10.86
CA ILE A 309 4.08 24.26 11.85
C ILE A 309 5.20 23.82 12.80
N VAL A 310 6.36 23.43 12.27
CA VAL A 310 7.52 23.05 13.07
C VAL A 310 7.95 24.20 14.00
N GLN A 311 8.05 25.42 13.49
CA GLN A 311 8.41 26.59 14.30
C GLN A 311 7.37 26.86 15.39
N SER A 312 6.09 26.73 15.10
CA SER A 312 5.00 26.87 16.09
C SER A 312 5.11 25.83 17.21
N CYS A 313 5.45 24.58 16.88
CA CYS A 313 5.72 23.54 17.85
C CYS A 313 6.90 23.89 18.75
N LEU A 314 8.02 24.30 18.18
CA LEU A 314 9.23 24.67 18.90
C LEU A 314 9.04 25.93 19.75
N ALA A 315 8.18 26.85 19.35
CA ALA A 315 7.82 28.04 20.12
C ALA A 315 6.85 27.76 21.30
N GLY A 316 6.48 26.49 21.54
CA GLY A 316 5.63 26.12 22.67
C GLY A 316 4.14 26.39 22.46
N LYS A 317 3.69 26.56 21.21
CA LYS A 317 2.27 26.71 20.89
C LYS A 317 1.43 25.47 21.26
N TYR A 318 2.06 24.29 21.27
CA TYR A 318 1.46 23.02 21.60
C TYR A 318 2.20 22.38 22.77
N THR A 319 1.49 21.66 23.63
CA THR A 319 2.07 20.95 24.77
C THR A 319 2.42 19.52 24.38
N PRO A 320 3.67 19.07 24.56
CA PRO A 320 4.03 17.67 24.38
C PRO A 320 3.20 16.76 25.29
N GLN A 321 2.87 15.59 24.78
CA GLN A 321 2.07 14.60 25.51
C GLN A 321 2.84 13.30 25.66
N PRO A 322 2.69 12.57 26.77
CA PRO A 322 3.27 11.24 26.91
C PRO A 322 2.65 10.30 25.90
N GLN A 323 3.46 9.45 25.30
CA GLN A 323 3.02 8.42 24.36
C GLN A 323 2.92 7.10 25.12
N PRO A 324 1.76 6.44 25.10
CA PRO A 324 1.55 5.21 25.84
C PRO A 324 2.41 4.09 25.24
N PHE A 325 3.31 3.53 26.05
CA PHE A 325 4.10 2.36 25.66
C PHE A 325 4.41 1.52 26.91
N ASN A 326 4.18 0.20 26.80
CA ASN A 326 4.50 -0.71 27.90
C ASN A 326 6.00 -1.01 27.93
N LYS A 327 6.70 -0.47 28.94
CA LYS A 327 8.17 -0.60 29.11
C LYS A 327 8.65 -2.05 29.27
N GLU A 328 7.77 -3.01 29.57
CA GLU A 328 8.06 -4.45 29.54
C GLU A 328 8.60 -4.90 28.17
N PHE A 329 8.25 -4.17 27.09
CA PHE A 329 8.60 -4.49 25.70
C PHE A 329 9.69 -3.59 25.12
N ASN A 330 10.46 -2.91 25.95
CA ASN A 330 11.58 -2.07 25.49
C ASN A 330 12.65 -2.85 24.71
N ASP A 331 12.80 -4.14 24.99
CA ASP A 331 13.73 -5.05 24.32
C ASP A 331 13.43 -5.26 22.82
N ILE A 332 12.16 -5.06 22.42
CA ILE A 332 11.72 -5.19 21.03
C ILE A 332 11.25 -3.85 20.42
N LYS A 333 11.44 -2.74 21.11
CA LYS A 333 11.09 -1.41 20.60
C LYS A 333 12.05 -0.98 19.49
N ARG A 334 11.57 -0.93 18.26
CA ARG A 334 12.35 -0.59 17.05
C ARG A 334 12.09 0.84 16.54
N PHE A 335 11.57 1.70 17.37
CA PHE A 335 11.21 3.09 17.06
C PHE A 335 11.45 3.99 18.27
N VAL A 336 11.51 5.29 17.98
CA VAL A 336 11.66 6.32 19.04
C VAL A 336 10.31 6.89 19.44
N LEU A 337 10.19 7.23 20.71
CA LEU A 337 9.08 7.98 21.30
C LEU A 337 9.59 9.36 21.79
N ALA A 338 8.68 10.25 22.15
CA ALA A 338 9.03 11.56 22.64
C ALA A 338 9.93 11.52 23.88
N GLU A 339 9.77 10.53 24.76
CA GLU A 339 10.59 10.34 25.95
C GLU A 339 12.04 9.92 25.64
N ASP A 340 12.30 9.37 24.46
CA ASP A 340 13.66 8.95 24.04
C ASP A 340 14.51 10.10 23.48
N ILE A 341 13.90 11.29 23.31
CA ILE A 341 14.55 12.45 22.65
C ILE A 341 15.17 13.42 23.68
N VAL A 342 14.87 13.25 24.95
CA VAL A 342 15.30 14.14 26.07
C VAL A 342 16.77 13.98 26.40
#